data_a8abf462cb7f1d68c30671f5ef38912f
#
_entry.id   a8abf462cb7f1d68c30671f5ef38912f
#
_cell.length_a   1.000
_cell.length_b   1.000
_cell.length_c   1.000
_cell.angle_alpha   90.00
_cell.angle_beta   90.00
_cell.angle_gamma   90.00
#
_symmetry.space_group_name_H-M   'P 1'
#
loop_
_entity.id
_entity.type
_entity.pdbx_description
1 polymer ?
#
loop_
_entity_poly.entity_id
_entity_poly.type
_entity_poly.pdbx_seq_one_letter_code
_entity_poly.pdbx_strand_id
1 'polypeptide(L)'
;IGASGDTTNIVGTLQNNGSALISGITMADQWRINSASTLANGAFVTANWEQVDTDGYGTIGSAMTESSGVFTFPSTGIYLIIGKMVSYMDAARLYVGHGIYTTTDNSSYTQAADAYNGIYAGYAWSSSTTHFIFDVTSTSTHKIKMGIWTASSANTIVNGGTASTETGITFVRLGDT
;
A
#
# COMPACT_ATOMS: atom_id res chain seq x y z
N ILE A 1 24.58 21.41 -28.17
CA ILE A 1 23.15 21.67 -28.12
C ILE A 1 22.95 22.87 -27.20
N GLY A 2 22.66 24.06 -27.75
CA GLY A 2 22.37 25.28 -27.01
C GLY A 2 23.46 25.81 -26.06
N ALA A 3 23.48 27.10 -25.79
CA ALA A 3 24.27 27.73 -24.72
C ALA A 3 23.47 27.71 -23.40
N SER A 4 24.11 28.07 -22.28
CA SER A 4 23.43 28.21 -20.98
C SER A 4 22.28 29.24 -21.11
N GLY A 5 21.06 28.81 -20.80
CA GLY A 5 19.83 29.64 -20.90
C GLY A 5 19.02 29.42 -22.17
N ASP A 6 19.52 28.67 -23.15
CA ASP A 6 18.75 28.33 -24.35
C ASP A 6 17.67 27.28 -24.05
N THR A 7 16.50 27.47 -24.65
CA THR A 7 15.43 26.46 -24.61
C THR A 7 15.52 25.58 -25.84
N THR A 8 15.68 24.27 -25.67
CA THR A 8 15.64 23.30 -26.76
C THR A 8 14.23 22.69 -26.82
N ASN A 9 13.52 22.94 -27.93
CA ASN A 9 12.25 22.28 -28.20
C ASN A 9 12.51 21.00 -29.00
N ILE A 10 12.15 19.85 -28.43
CA ILE A 10 12.27 18.54 -29.08
C ILE A 10 10.91 18.13 -29.58
N VAL A 11 10.75 18.06 -30.91
CA VAL A 11 9.53 17.54 -31.54
C VAL A 11 9.73 16.03 -31.72
N GLY A 12 9.00 15.25 -30.93
CA GLY A 12 9.10 13.80 -30.91
C GLY A 12 9.47 13.23 -29.53
N THR A 13 9.87 11.97 -29.48
CA THR A 13 10.23 11.30 -28.23
C THR A 13 11.71 11.55 -27.91
N LEU A 14 11.98 12.17 -26.77
CA LEU A 14 13.34 12.28 -26.23
C LEU A 14 13.79 10.89 -25.72
N GLN A 15 14.92 10.42 -26.20
CA GLN A 15 15.47 9.09 -25.84
C GLN A 15 16.89 9.20 -25.27
N ASN A 16 17.22 8.32 -24.34
CA ASN A 16 18.59 8.05 -23.91
C ASN A 16 18.94 6.61 -24.31
N ASN A 17 19.94 6.44 -25.17
CA ASN A 17 20.34 5.13 -25.71
C ASN A 17 19.18 4.31 -26.30
N GLY A 18 18.28 4.96 -27.05
CA GLY A 18 17.13 4.29 -27.67
C GLY A 18 15.92 4.07 -26.76
N SER A 19 16.03 4.37 -25.47
CA SER A 19 14.91 4.30 -24.53
C SER A 19 14.27 5.68 -24.36
N ALA A 20 12.95 5.75 -24.38
CA ALA A 20 12.21 6.98 -24.12
C ALA A 20 12.53 7.53 -22.72
N LEU A 21 12.80 8.82 -22.60
CA LEU A 21 12.87 9.48 -21.31
C LEU A 21 11.44 9.70 -20.81
N ILE A 22 11.02 8.86 -19.90
CA ILE A 22 9.71 8.99 -19.22
C ILE A 22 9.92 9.87 -18.00
N SER A 23 9.24 11.01 -17.97
CA SER A 23 9.19 11.88 -16.78
C SER A 23 7.87 11.66 -16.05
N GLY A 24 7.93 11.59 -14.71
CA GLY A 24 6.76 11.47 -13.86
C GLY A 24 6.56 10.06 -13.28
N ILE A 25 5.40 9.86 -12.67
CA ILE A 25 5.02 8.59 -12.05
C ILE A 25 4.73 7.56 -13.14
N THR A 26 5.42 6.42 -13.08
CA THR A 26 5.30 5.33 -14.06
C THR A 26 4.41 4.18 -13.59
N MET A 27 4.09 4.15 -12.29
CA MET A 27 3.15 3.19 -11.69
C MET A 27 2.44 3.84 -10.51
N ALA A 28 1.12 3.73 -10.48
CA ALA A 28 0.30 3.97 -9.30
C ALA A 28 -0.89 3.00 -9.31
N ASP A 29 -1.21 2.46 -8.12
CA ASP A 29 -2.27 1.48 -7.93
C ASP A 29 -2.84 1.57 -6.53
N GLN A 30 -4.11 1.19 -6.36
CA GLN A 30 -4.77 1.20 -5.06
C GLN A 30 -5.65 -0.04 -4.88
N TRP A 31 -5.53 -0.64 -3.71
CA TRP A 31 -6.28 -1.81 -3.28
C TRP A 31 -7.05 -1.49 -2.00
N ARG A 32 -8.22 -2.10 -1.84
CA ARG A 32 -9.06 -1.98 -0.65
C ARG A 32 -9.53 -3.35 -0.19
N ILE A 33 -10.08 -3.41 1.03
CA ILE A 33 -10.87 -4.54 1.48
C ILE A 33 -12.32 -4.27 1.12
N ASN A 34 -12.95 -5.16 0.36
CA ASN A 34 -14.33 -4.99 -0.15
C ASN A 34 -15.41 -5.38 0.86
N SER A 35 -15.06 -6.05 1.94
CA SER A 35 -15.96 -6.39 3.05
C SER A 35 -15.21 -6.50 4.37
N ALA A 36 -15.90 -6.19 5.47
CA ALA A 36 -15.31 -6.25 6.79
C ALA A 36 -14.86 -7.67 7.17
N SER A 37 -13.75 -7.75 7.91
CA SER A 37 -13.18 -9.00 8.41
C SER A 37 -12.89 -8.89 9.90
N THR A 38 -13.20 -9.95 10.65
CA THR A 38 -12.79 -10.07 12.05
C THR A 38 -11.47 -10.83 12.13
N LEU A 39 -10.44 -10.16 12.61
CA LEU A 39 -9.08 -10.68 12.63
C LEU A 39 -8.55 -10.78 14.07
N ALA A 40 -7.81 -11.85 14.35
CA ALA A 40 -7.12 -12.02 15.61
C ALA A 40 -5.96 -11.00 15.74
N ASN A 41 -5.58 -10.69 16.99
CA ASN A 41 -4.40 -9.88 17.27
C ASN A 41 -3.15 -10.52 16.65
N GLY A 42 -2.37 -9.73 15.91
CA GLY A 42 -1.18 -10.16 15.20
C GLY A 42 -1.43 -10.86 13.87
N ALA A 43 -2.67 -10.91 13.40
CA ALA A 43 -2.98 -11.52 12.10
C ALA A 43 -2.60 -10.61 10.93
N PHE A 44 -2.36 -11.22 9.77
CA PHE A 44 -2.31 -10.52 8.49
C PHE A 44 -3.70 -10.46 7.85
N VAL A 45 -3.95 -9.40 7.09
CA VAL A 45 -5.15 -9.27 6.25
C VAL A 45 -4.94 -10.09 5.00
N THR A 46 -5.54 -11.28 4.93
CA THR A 46 -5.28 -12.27 3.87
C THR A 46 -6.44 -12.46 2.89
N ALA A 47 -7.57 -11.80 3.11
CA ALA A 47 -8.77 -11.98 2.31
C ALA A 47 -9.48 -10.65 2.04
N ASN A 48 -10.46 -10.71 1.15
CA ASN A 48 -11.33 -9.60 0.75
C ASN A 48 -10.59 -8.43 0.06
N TRP A 49 -9.37 -8.65 -0.39
CA TRP A 49 -8.66 -7.67 -1.19
C TRP A 49 -9.26 -7.57 -2.60
N GLU A 50 -9.47 -6.36 -3.06
CA GLU A 50 -9.82 -6.05 -4.45
C GLU A 50 -9.08 -4.79 -4.90
N GLN A 51 -8.73 -4.72 -6.16
CA GLN A 51 -8.28 -3.46 -6.76
C GLN A 51 -9.46 -2.48 -6.76
N VAL A 52 -9.20 -1.22 -6.43
CA VAL A 52 -10.27 -0.20 -6.40
C VAL A 52 -10.89 -0.06 -7.80
N ASP A 53 -12.20 -0.03 -7.85
CA ASP A 53 -13.01 0.10 -9.07
C ASP A 53 -14.08 1.21 -8.96
N THR A 54 -13.99 2.06 -7.92
CA THR A 54 -14.89 3.21 -7.74
C THR A 54 -14.77 4.16 -8.93
N ASP A 55 -15.87 4.75 -9.35
CA ASP A 55 -15.91 5.73 -10.44
C ASP A 55 -14.84 6.83 -10.25
N GLY A 56 -14.07 7.08 -11.31
CA GLY A 56 -12.95 8.02 -11.29
C GLY A 56 -11.62 7.42 -10.84
N TYR A 57 -11.57 6.16 -10.40
CA TYR A 57 -10.31 5.47 -10.17
C TYR A 57 -9.56 5.21 -11.48
N GLY A 58 -8.24 5.29 -11.43
CA GLY A 58 -7.38 4.96 -12.56
C GLY A 58 -6.02 4.45 -12.10
N THR A 59 -5.52 3.41 -12.76
CA THR A 59 -4.18 2.87 -12.57
C THR A 59 -3.21 3.56 -13.52
N ILE A 60 -1.98 3.82 -13.07
CA ILE A 60 -0.88 4.22 -13.95
C ILE A 60 0.03 3.00 -14.14
N GLY A 61 0.34 2.66 -15.38
CA GLY A 61 1.21 1.54 -15.72
C GLY A 61 0.61 0.18 -15.36
N SER A 62 1.46 -0.76 -14.95
CA SER A 62 1.04 -2.11 -14.56
C SER A 62 0.64 -2.16 -13.09
N ALA A 63 -0.51 -2.73 -12.78
CA ALA A 63 -1.01 -2.89 -11.42
C ALA A 63 -0.15 -3.85 -10.57
N MET A 64 -0.29 -3.75 -9.25
CA MET A 64 0.13 -4.80 -8.33
C MET A 64 -0.64 -6.09 -8.58
N THR A 65 -0.08 -7.21 -8.18
CA THR A 65 -0.85 -8.46 -8.06
C THR A 65 -0.97 -8.86 -6.60
N GLU A 66 -2.14 -9.38 -6.23
CA GLU A 66 -2.44 -9.80 -4.87
C GLU A 66 -2.81 -11.28 -4.84
N SER A 67 -2.33 -11.99 -3.82
CA SER A 67 -2.73 -13.36 -3.52
C SER A 67 -2.62 -13.63 -2.02
N SER A 68 -3.75 -13.91 -1.37
CA SER A 68 -3.82 -14.24 0.07
C SER A 68 -3.14 -13.20 0.96
N GLY A 69 -3.32 -11.91 0.68
CA GLY A 69 -2.76 -10.78 1.40
C GLY A 69 -1.30 -10.45 1.06
N VAL A 70 -0.72 -11.15 0.09
CA VAL A 70 0.64 -10.90 -0.40
C VAL A 70 0.58 -10.07 -1.67
N PHE A 71 1.18 -8.89 -1.63
CA PHE A 71 1.29 -8.01 -2.79
C PHE A 71 2.63 -8.16 -3.47
N THR A 72 2.59 -8.34 -4.79
CA THR A 72 3.75 -8.48 -5.68
C THR A 72 3.87 -7.26 -6.58
N PHE A 73 5.06 -6.69 -6.65
CA PHE A 73 5.38 -5.53 -7.47
C PHE A 73 5.51 -5.89 -8.95
N PRO A 74 4.99 -5.05 -9.88
CA PRO A 74 5.10 -5.32 -11.31
C PRO A 74 6.50 -5.09 -11.89
N SER A 75 7.32 -4.26 -11.23
CA SER A 75 8.69 -3.93 -11.64
C SER A 75 9.56 -3.61 -10.43
N THR A 76 10.88 -3.61 -10.62
CA THR A 76 11.83 -3.06 -9.63
C THR A 76 11.71 -1.54 -9.56
N GLY A 77 12.18 -0.94 -8.47
CA GLY A 77 12.15 0.51 -8.25
C GLY A 77 11.92 0.90 -6.80
N ILE A 78 11.93 2.20 -6.54
CA ILE A 78 11.61 2.79 -5.24
C ILE A 78 10.10 3.06 -5.17
N TYR A 79 9.42 2.47 -4.21
CA TYR A 79 7.98 2.58 -4.03
C TYR A 79 7.61 3.31 -2.76
N LEU A 80 6.69 4.28 -2.86
CA LEU A 80 5.92 4.77 -1.71
C LEU A 80 4.71 3.86 -1.52
N ILE A 81 4.60 3.29 -0.34
CA ILE A 81 3.48 2.45 0.10
C ILE A 81 2.74 3.19 1.19
N ILE A 82 1.43 3.36 1.05
CA ILE A 82 0.57 4.01 2.04
C ILE A 82 -0.49 3.01 2.48
N GLY A 83 -0.43 2.58 3.75
CA GLY A 83 -1.43 1.72 4.37
C GLY A 83 -2.42 2.56 5.19
N LYS A 84 -3.70 2.32 5.00
CA LYS A 84 -4.80 2.90 5.79
C LYS A 84 -5.63 1.78 6.38
N MET A 85 -6.00 1.88 7.65
CA MET A 85 -6.94 0.97 8.29
C MET A 85 -8.04 1.76 8.98
N VAL A 86 -9.28 1.32 8.76
CA VAL A 86 -10.43 1.66 9.59
C VAL A 86 -10.80 0.40 10.37
N SER A 87 -10.91 0.53 11.68
CA SER A 87 -11.25 -0.57 12.59
C SER A 87 -12.45 -0.20 13.45
N TYR A 88 -13.16 -1.23 13.88
CA TYR A 88 -14.26 -1.14 14.82
C TYR A 88 -14.02 -2.09 15.98
N MET A 89 -14.29 -1.62 17.20
CA MET A 89 -14.14 -2.41 18.42
C MET A 89 -15.40 -2.30 19.26
N ASP A 90 -15.78 -3.43 19.85
CA ASP A 90 -16.95 -3.56 20.75
C ASP A 90 -16.71 -3.04 22.17
N ALA A 91 -15.45 -2.80 22.53
CA ALA A 91 -15.03 -2.30 23.84
C ALA A 91 -13.81 -1.36 23.71
N ALA A 92 -13.56 -0.56 24.74
CA ALA A 92 -12.39 0.29 24.82
C ALA A 92 -11.10 -0.53 24.73
N ARG A 93 -10.09 0.02 24.03
CA ARG A 93 -8.74 -0.54 23.90
C ARG A 93 -7.71 0.57 24.02
N LEU A 94 -6.58 0.27 24.67
CA LEU A 94 -5.47 1.23 24.75
C LEU A 94 -4.98 1.60 23.35
N TYR A 95 -4.91 0.63 22.47
CA TYR A 95 -4.61 0.86 21.06
C TYR A 95 -5.20 -0.23 20.16
N VAL A 96 -5.45 0.13 18.93
CA VAL A 96 -5.60 -0.73 17.76
C VAL A 96 -4.72 -0.14 16.67
N GLY A 97 -4.04 -0.97 15.91
CA GLY A 97 -3.09 -0.53 14.91
C GLY A 97 -2.93 -1.47 13.74
N HIS A 98 -2.22 -0.99 12.74
CA HIS A 98 -1.82 -1.77 11.59
C HIS A 98 -0.39 -1.44 11.20
N GLY A 99 0.22 -2.30 10.40
CA GLY A 99 1.54 -2.08 9.86
C GLY A 99 1.74 -2.66 8.48
N ILE A 100 2.72 -2.08 7.80
CA ILE A 100 3.27 -2.59 6.56
C ILE A 100 4.40 -3.54 6.94
N TYR A 101 4.30 -4.78 6.49
CA TYR A 101 5.33 -5.81 6.61
C TYR A 101 5.96 -6.07 5.26
N THR A 102 7.27 -6.07 5.21
CA THR A 102 8.05 -6.28 3.99
C THR A 102 8.89 -7.54 4.08
N THR A 103 9.20 -8.13 2.94
CA THR A 103 10.19 -9.19 2.80
C THR A 103 11.11 -8.92 1.61
N THR A 104 12.35 -9.34 1.69
CA THR A 104 13.34 -9.30 0.59
C THR A 104 13.77 -10.71 0.16
N ASP A 105 13.25 -11.75 0.81
CA ASP A 105 13.55 -13.17 0.55
C ASP A 105 12.31 -14.00 0.20
N ASN A 106 11.12 -13.36 0.12
CA ASN A 106 9.80 -14.00 -0.08
C ASN A 106 9.41 -15.02 1.00
N SER A 107 10.00 -14.97 2.17
CA SER A 107 9.70 -15.90 3.27
C SER A 107 9.56 -15.19 4.61
N SER A 108 10.55 -14.42 5.02
CA SER A 108 10.60 -13.75 6.31
C SER A 108 10.05 -12.34 6.21
N TYR A 109 8.92 -12.05 6.86
CA TYR A 109 8.32 -10.73 6.87
C TYR A 109 8.69 -9.97 8.13
N THR A 110 9.21 -8.76 7.95
CA THR A 110 9.55 -7.84 9.04
C THR A 110 8.64 -6.61 8.96
N GLN A 111 8.18 -6.13 10.11
CA GLN A 111 7.43 -4.90 10.21
C GLN A 111 8.32 -3.71 9.83
N ALA A 112 7.92 -2.99 8.79
CA ALA A 112 8.66 -1.85 8.24
C ALA A 112 8.11 -0.51 8.74
N ALA A 113 6.79 -0.43 8.94
CA ALA A 113 6.12 0.77 9.43
C ALA A 113 4.82 0.39 10.13
N ASP A 114 4.38 1.23 11.06
CA ASP A 114 3.14 1.03 11.82
C ASP A 114 2.44 2.32 12.20
N ALA A 115 1.17 2.21 12.57
CA ALA A 115 0.37 3.28 13.13
C ALA A 115 -0.66 2.73 14.11
N TYR A 116 -0.91 3.50 15.17
CA TYR A 116 -1.84 3.14 16.24
C TYR A 116 -2.81 4.26 16.56
N ASN A 117 -3.98 3.87 17.06
CA ASN A 117 -4.94 4.78 17.70
C ASN A 117 -5.55 4.13 18.93
N GLY A 118 -5.89 4.94 19.94
CA GLY A 118 -6.68 4.51 21.09
C GLY A 118 -8.18 4.43 20.75
N ILE A 119 -8.87 3.50 21.36
CA ILE A 119 -10.34 3.39 21.34
C ILE A 119 -10.82 3.53 22.78
N TYR A 120 -11.35 4.70 23.12
CA TYR A 120 -11.70 5.06 24.51
C TYR A 120 -13.11 4.63 24.93
N ALA A 121 -13.93 4.16 24.00
CA ALA A 121 -15.28 3.67 24.26
C ALA A 121 -15.56 2.42 23.44
N GLY A 122 -16.49 1.58 23.92
CA GLY A 122 -17.02 0.48 23.12
C GLY A 122 -17.88 1.00 21.95
N TYR A 123 -18.03 0.16 20.93
CA TYR A 123 -18.78 0.47 19.71
C TYR A 123 -18.27 1.70 18.97
N ALA A 124 -16.95 1.86 18.95
CA ALA A 124 -16.28 3.02 18.37
C ALA A 124 -15.42 2.61 17.17
N TRP A 125 -15.28 3.57 16.26
CA TRP A 125 -14.43 3.48 15.08
C TRP A 125 -13.09 4.15 15.33
N SER A 126 -12.04 3.60 14.71
CA SER A 126 -10.72 4.18 14.72
C SER A 126 -10.12 4.09 13.32
N SER A 127 -9.36 5.10 12.93
CA SER A 127 -8.64 5.11 11.66
C SER A 127 -7.19 5.50 11.88
N SER A 128 -6.28 4.77 11.23
CA SER A 128 -4.86 5.07 11.24
C SER A 128 -4.29 4.94 9.83
N THR A 129 -3.21 5.69 9.56
CA THR A 129 -2.49 5.65 8.29
C THR A 129 -1.00 5.57 8.57
N THR A 130 -0.32 4.70 7.84
CA THR A 130 1.14 4.58 7.87
C THR A 130 1.69 4.59 6.45
N HIS A 131 2.98 4.84 6.31
CA HIS A 131 3.65 4.84 5.01
C HIS A 131 5.08 4.30 5.15
N PHE A 132 5.58 3.77 4.05
CA PHE A 132 6.93 3.27 3.95
C PHE A 132 7.48 3.48 2.54
N ILE A 133 8.78 3.80 2.42
CA ILE A 133 9.48 3.82 1.15
C ILE A 133 10.28 2.53 1.03
N PHE A 134 9.97 1.72 0.03
CA PHE A 134 10.55 0.41 -0.16
C PHE A 134 11.35 0.33 -1.46
N ASP A 135 12.62 -0.04 -1.35
CA ASP A 135 13.48 -0.35 -2.50
C ASP A 135 13.23 -1.79 -2.95
N VAL A 136 12.59 -1.95 -4.10
CA VAL A 136 12.25 -3.24 -4.70
C VAL A 136 13.29 -3.59 -5.74
N THR A 137 14.34 -4.29 -5.33
CA THR A 137 15.42 -4.74 -6.23
C THR A 137 15.11 -6.05 -6.95
N SER A 138 14.06 -6.78 -6.53
CA SER A 138 13.62 -8.03 -7.15
C SER A 138 12.12 -8.25 -6.97
N THR A 139 11.37 -8.36 -8.03
CA THR A 139 9.92 -8.63 -7.98
C THR A 139 9.57 -10.05 -7.54
N SER A 140 10.51 -10.99 -7.61
CA SER A 140 10.31 -12.37 -7.17
C SER A 140 10.39 -12.51 -5.64
N THR A 141 11.26 -11.72 -4.97
CA THR A 141 11.55 -11.86 -3.54
C THR A 141 10.98 -10.73 -2.70
N HIS A 142 10.83 -9.51 -3.24
CA HIS A 142 10.32 -8.36 -2.51
C HIS A 142 8.80 -8.33 -2.55
N LYS A 143 8.16 -8.47 -1.38
CA LYS A 143 6.71 -8.49 -1.21
C LYS A 143 6.31 -7.67 -0.01
N ILE A 144 5.02 -7.36 0.08
CA ILE A 144 4.44 -6.76 1.28
C ILE A 144 3.18 -7.48 1.74
N LYS A 145 2.87 -7.31 3.03
CA LYS A 145 1.62 -7.68 3.68
C LYS A 145 1.17 -6.55 4.59
N MET A 146 -0.12 -6.53 4.91
CA MET A 146 -0.68 -5.69 5.96
C MET A 146 -0.98 -6.55 7.19
N GLY A 147 -0.41 -6.20 8.35
CA GLY A 147 -0.69 -6.84 9.63
C GLY A 147 -1.50 -5.93 10.55
N ILE A 148 -2.23 -6.52 11.49
CA ILE A 148 -3.02 -5.79 12.48
C ILE A 148 -2.69 -6.26 13.88
N TRP A 149 -2.89 -5.38 14.88
CA TRP A 149 -2.78 -5.71 16.29
C TRP A 149 -3.64 -4.81 17.17
N THR A 150 -3.86 -5.28 18.40
CA THR A 150 -4.61 -4.55 19.42
C THR A 150 -3.98 -4.81 20.81
N ALA A 151 -4.21 -3.91 21.76
CA ALA A 151 -3.71 -4.00 23.15
C ALA A 151 -4.24 -5.20 23.95
N SER A 152 -5.03 -6.05 23.37
CA SER A 152 -5.55 -7.27 24.01
C SER A 152 -5.56 -8.42 23.01
N SER A 153 -5.78 -9.64 23.51
CA SER A 153 -6.00 -10.82 22.65
C SER A 153 -7.34 -10.81 21.91
N ALA A 154 -8.13 -9.74 22.03
CA ALA A 154 -9.42 -9.63 21.37
C ALA A 154 -9.27 -9.47 19.86
N ASN A 155 -10.26 -9.93 19.12
CA ASN A 155 -10.34 -9.73 17.69
C ASN A 155 -10.63 -8.23 17.35
N THR A 156 -10.14 -7.81 16.21
CA THR A 156 -10.40 -6.51 15.62
C THR A 156 -11.27 -6.68 14.39
N ILE A 157 -12.33 -5.91 14.27
CA ILE A 157 -13.06 -5.80 13.02
C ILE A 157 -12.32 -4.77 12.16
N VAL A 158 -11.71 -5.24 11.09
CA VAL A 158 -11.12 -4.40 10.04
C VAL A 158 -12.19 -4.12 9.03
N ASN A 159 -12.52 -2.85 8.86
CA ASN A 159 -13.63 -2.42 8.02
C ASN A 159 -13.26 -2.40 6.56
N GLY A 160 -14.23 -2.78 5.73
CA GLY A 160 -14.11 -2.76 4.28
C GLY A 160 -15.46 -2.61 3.62
N GLY A 161 -15.45 -2.15 2.39
CA GLY A 161 -16.63 -1.96 1.56
C GLY A 161 -16.26 -1.58 0.14
N THR A 162 -17.21 -1.72 -0.78
CA THR A 162 -17.02 -1.42 -2.21
C THR A 162 -17.34 0.03 -2.57
N ALA A 163 -18.11 0.75 -1.73
CA ALA A 163 -18.52 2.13 -2.01
C ALA A 163 -17.39 3.14 -1.79
N SER A 164 -16.45 2.86 -0.88
CA SER A 164 -15.32 3.73 -0.57
C SER A 164 -14.15 2.94 -0.02
N THR A 165 -12.93 3.48 -0.15
CA THR A 165 -11.74 2.87 0.46
C THR A 165 -11.68 3.23 1.93
N GLU A 166 -12.11 2.31 2.79
CA GLU A 166 -11.98 2.40 4.24
C GLU A 166 -10.62 1.87 4.69
N THR A 167 -10.39 0.57 4.51
CA THR A 167 -9.08 -0.05 4.70
C THR A 167 -8.49 -0.41 3.34
N GLY A 168 -7.22 -0.07 3.13
CA GLY A 168 -6.58 -0.31 1.85
C GLY A 168 -5.10 0.07 1.83
N ILE A 169 -4.49 -0.17 0.68
CA ILE A 169 -3.08 0.15 0.41
C ILE A 169 -2.97 0.85 -0.94
N THR A 170 -2.19 1.94 -0.96
CA THR A 170 -1.84 2.64 -2.19
C THR A 170 -0.35 2.45 -2.47
N PHE A 171 -0.01 2.22 -3.72
CA PHE A 171 1.34 2.03 -4.22
C PHE A 171 1.65 3.08 -5.27
N VAL A 172 2.80 3.73 -5.14
CA VAL A 172 3.30 4.70 -6.15
C VAL A 172 4.78 4.43 -6.37
N ARG A 173 5.17 4.13 -7.60
CA ARG A 173 6.59 4.00 -7.96
C ARG A 173 7.19 5.39 -8.16
N LEU A 174 8.17 5.73 -7.35
CA LEU A 174 8.83 7.04 -7.35
C LEU A 174 9.95 7.13 -8.39
N GLY A 175 10.61 6.01 -8.68
CA GLY A 175 11.75 5.97 -9.59
C GLY A 175 12.42 4.61 -9.65
N ASP A 176 13.59 4.56 -10.29
CA ASP A 176 14.43 3.37 -10.37
C ASP A 176 15.18 3.10 -9.05
N THR A 177 15.65 1.86 -8.85
CA THR A 177 16.51 1.43 -7.73
C THR A 177 17.92 1.97 -7.90
#